data_e6d08074aebbb517957952649b472b94
#
_entry.id   e6d08074aebbb517957952649b472b94
#
_cell.length_a   1.000
_cell.length_b   1.000
_cell.length_c   1.000
_cell.angle_alpha   90.00
_cell.angle_beta   90.00
_cell.angle_gamma   90.00
#
_symmetry.space_group_name_H-M   'P 1'
#
loop_
_entity.id
_entity.type
_entity.pdbx_description
1 polymer ?
#
loop_
_entity_poly.entity_id
_entity_poly.type
_entity_poly.pdbx_seq_one_letter_code
_entity_poly.pdbx_strand_id
1 'polypeptide(L)'
;ATLEHLLRSKLPRGVPVSFHLVSSKLVGNDIDYGLREFRWSGKQAKKFNAITQAYYLRAAETKFPLPPDLDLPLTLRNYRVYISCCVPRKKNSTTQIVEMENQIKILRASLGGAYIPTRILDASGLVELMRELINPDPHEMYRVPYKLDPYQDLNYQCVDDSFDMQVTAGHLKIGRLGRDGKECVTRVTSYHLESDPEMAFLWTAADNYANLLNPELSISCPFVITLTLMVEDQVKTQNEANLKFMDVEKKSKTSYAKYFPNVIKEMQEWGDIRQRLSTNQTSLVSYFFNITTYTADSTEASLAAEQQVLNSYRKGGFQLIPARYHHLRNFLAMMPFKCGEGLFKELQAAGVVKRAETFQVANLLPIVADSPLAPAGLLAPTYRNQLAFIDLFYEGMNNTNFNMAVCGTSGAGKTGLIQPLIRSVLDSGGFAWVFDMGDGYKSLCENMGGVYLDGDTLKFNPFANVLDDAHFDMSAERIRDQMSVMASPNGNLDEVHEGLLLQAVQAAWLSKRN
;
A
#
# COMPACT_ATOMS: atom_id res chain seq x y z
N ALA A 1 -15.21 14.75 -0.46
CA ALA A 1 -16.66 14.87 -0.18
C ALA A 1 -17.17 13.63 0.58
N THR A 2 -17.07 12.40 0.05
CA THR A 2 -17.67 11.20 0.66
C THR A 2 -17.07 10.86 2.02
N LEU A 3 -15.75 10.94 2.20
CA LEU A 3 -15.08 10.71 3.48
C LEU A 3 -15.44 11.79 4.52
N GLU A 4 -15.50 13.05 4.10
CA GLU A 4 -15.95 14.14 4.99
C GLU A 4 -17.38 13.89 5.46
N HIS A 5 -18.27 13.51 4.54
CA HIS A 5 -19.66 13.17 4.90
C HIS A 5 -19.72 11.97 5.87
N LEU A 6 -18.86 10.97 5.69
CA LEU A 6 -18.75 9.84 6.63
C LEU A 6 -18.35 10.33 8.02
N LEU A 7 -17.30 11.12 8.15
CA LEU A 7 -16.87 11.66 9.44
C LEU A 7 -17.96 12.48 10.11
N ARG A 8 -18.61 13.37 9.37
CA ARG A 8 -19.60 14.29 9.88
C ARG A 8 -20.91 13.63 10.34
N SER A 9 -21.40 12.65 9.56
CA SER A 9 -22.77 12.16 9.72
C SER A 9 -22.90 10.68 10.06
N LYS A 10 -21.84 9.89 9.96
CA LYS A 10 -21.89 8.43 10.15
C LYS A 10 -21.08 7.93 11.33
N LEU A 11 -20.08 8.69 11.79
CA LEU A 11 -19.37 8.32 13.00
C LEU A 11 -20.18 8.62 14.27
N PRO A 12 -20.06 7.77 15.30
CA PRO A 12 -20.70 8.00 16.58
C PRO A 12 -20.12 9.26 17.24
N ARG A 13 -21.00 10.13 17.74
CA ARG A 13 -20.56 11.37 18.44
C ARG A 13 -20.10 11.06 19.85
N GLY A 14 -19.03 11.71 20.28
CA GLY A 14 -18.46 11.54 21.61
C GLY A 14 -17.74 10.20 21.84
N VAL A 15 -17.55 9.40 20.78
CA VAL A 15 -16.82 8.13 20.82
C VAL A 15 -15.55 8.28 20.00
N PRO A 16 -14.37 7.99 20.57
CA PRO A 16 -13.11 7.96 19.83
C PRO A 16 -13.10 6.84 18.81
N VAL A 17 -12.75 7.17 17.57
CA VAL A 17 -12.53 6.23 16.48
C VAL A 17 -11.11 6.40 16.00
N SER A 18 -10.35 5.32 15.93
CA SER A 18 -8.94 5.34 15.53
C SER A 18 -8.76 4.71 14.15
N PHE A 19 -8.02 5.37 13.30
CA PHE A 19 -7.53 4.90 12.01
C PHE A 19 -6.04 4.61 12.14
N HIS A 20 -5.63 3.38 11.82
CA HIS A 20 -4.27 2.92 11.97
C HIS A 20 -3.74 2.48 10.61
N LEU A 21 -2.69 3.12 10.10
CA LEU A 21 -1.90 2.64 8.97
C LEU A 21 -0.68 1.92 9.51
N VAL A 22 -0.63 0.63 9.34
CA VAL A 22 0.50 -0.23 9.76
C VAL A 22 1.39 -0.49 8.55
N SER A 23 2.62 0.01 8.61
CA SER A 23 3.70 -0.30 7.67
C SER A 23 4.49 -1.47 8.20
N SER A 24 4.18 -2.66 7.71
CA SER A 24 4.73 -3.92 8.22
C SER A 24 5.87 -4.45 7.36
N LYS A 25 6.86 -5.06 7.98
CA LYS A 25 7.89 -5.85 7.32
C LYS A 25 7.50 -7.32 7.15
N LEU A 26 6.38 -7.76 7.76
CA LEU A 26 5.89 -9.14 7.70
C LEU A 26 5.23 -9.41 6.35
N VAL A 27 6.03 -9.51 5.30
CA VAL A 27 5.61 -9.68 3.91
C VAL A 27 5.69 -11.14 3.41
N GLY A 28 6.32 -12.02 4.19
CA GLY A 28 6.63 -13.38 3.74
C GLY A 28 5.40 -14.18 3.34
N ASN A 29 4.33 -14.12 4.12
CA ASN A 29 3.08 -14.83 3.80
C ASN A 29 2.44 -14.34 2.49
N ASP A 30 2.48 -13.02 2.24
CA ASP A 30 1.90 -12.43 1.04
C ASP A 30 2.74 -12.79 -0.20
N ILE A 31 4.08 -12.82 -0.06
CA ILE A 31 5.00 -13.29 -1.11
C ILE A 31 4.74 -14.76 -1.43
N ASP A 32 4.67 -15.60 -0.40
CA ASP A 32 4.44 -17.04 -0.57
C ASP A 32 3.08 -17.32 -1.22
N TYR A 33 2.05 -16.59 -0.82
CA TYR A 33 0.72 -16.69 -1.42
C TYR A 33 0.76 -16.34 -2.91
N GLY A 34 1.33 -15.20 -3.25
CA GLY A 34 1.42 -14.74 -4.64
C GLY A 34 2.25 -15.66 -5.53
N LEU A 35 3.33 -16.23 -5.01
CA LEU A 35 4.15 -17.19 -5.75
C LEU A 35 3.52 -18.58 -5.87
N ARG A 36 2.58 -18.97 -4.99
CA ARG A 36 1.85 -20.25 -5.06
C ARG A 36 0.83 -20.32 -6.17
N GLU A 37 0.28 -19.20 -6.59
CA GLU A 37 -0.73 -19.14 -7.66
C GLU A 37 -0.14 -19.52 -9.03
N PHE A 38 1.18 -19.47 -9.18
CA PHE A 38 1.84 -19.96 -10.37
C PHE A 38 1.88 -21.49 -10.38
N ARG A 39 1.15 -22.09 -11.33
CA ARG A 39 1.02 -23.54 -11.48
C ARG A 39 2.26 -24.22 -12.10
N TRP A 40 3.35 -23.54 -12.20
CA TRP A 40 4.54 -24.11 -12.76
C TRP A 40 5.16 -25.17 -11.84
N SER A 41 5.30 -26.38 -12.31
CA SER A 41 5.79 -27.54 -11.55
C SER A 41 7.27 -27.89 -11.81
N GLY A 42 7.93 -27.21 -12.71
CA GLY A 42 9.32 -27.50 -13.12
C GLY A 42 10.37 -27.18 -12.05
N LYS A 43 11.52 -27.88 -12.09
CA LYS A 43 12.65 -27.61 -11.18
C LYS A 43 13.16 -26.18 -11.27
N GLN A 44 13.11 -25.58 -12.47
CA GLN A 44 13.54 -24.20 -12.72
C GLN A 44 12.60 -23.20 -12.02
N ALA A 45 11.29 -23.45 -12.04
CA ALA A 45 10.32 -22.61 -11.35
C ALA A 45 10.60 -22.49 -9.86
N LYS A 46 10.80 -23.64 -9.21
CA LYS A 46 11.12 -23.65 -7.78
C LYS A 46 12.38 -22.85 -7.47
N LYS A 47 13.40 -22.97 -8.33
CA LYS A 47 14.64 -22.21 -8.17
C LYS A 47 14.41 -20.69 -8.31
N PHE A 48 13.69 -20.26 -9.35
CA PHE A 48 13.40 -18.86 -9.59
C PHE A 48 12.49 -18.26 -8.51
N ASN A 49 11.46 -19.01 -8.06
CA ASN A 49 10.61 -18.57 -6.98
C ASN A 49 11.39 -18.42 -5.67
N ALA A 50 12.30 -19.35 -5.36
CA ALA A 50 13.16 -19.24 -4.18
C ALA A 50 14.09 -18.01 -4.25
N ILE A 51 14.66 -17.71 -5.42
CA ILE A 51 15.48 -16.52 -5.63
C ILE A 51 14.63 -15.25 -5.47
N THR A 52 13.45 -15.21 -6.08
CA THR A 52 12.52 -14.08 -5.97
C THR A 52 12.09 -13.85 -4.51
N GLN A 53 11.71 -14.91 -3.81
CA GLN A 53 11.35 -14.86 -2.39
C GLN A 53 12.51 -14.30 -1.55
N ALA A 54 13.71 -14.86 -1.70
CA ALA A 54 14.89 -14.41 -0.95
C ALA A 54 15.23 -12.94 -1.23
N TYR A 55 15.10 -12.50 -2.49
CA TYR A 55 15.34 -11.11 -2.89
C TYR A 55 14.37 -10.15 -2.20
N TYR A 56 13.08 -10.43 -2.21
CA TYR A 56 12.07 -9.55 -1.61
C TYR A 56 12.05 -9.63 -0.07
N LEU A 57 12.32 -10.79 0.53
CA LEU A 57 12.50 -10.89 1.98
C LEU A 57 13.68 -10.04 2.46
N ARG A 58 14.81 -10.10 1.73
CA ARG A 58 15.96 -9.25 2.04
C ARG A 58 15.62 -7.76 1.87
N ALA A 59 14.86 -7.39 0.85
CA ALA A 59 14.41 -6.01 0.64
C ALA A 59 13.48 -5.52 1.76
N ALA A 60 12.71 -6.41 2.41
CA ALA A 60 11.88 -6.10 3.56
C ALA A 60 12.69 -5.99 4.86
N GLU A 61 13.73 -6.80 5.02
CA GLU A 61 14.60 -6.80 6.20
C GLU A 61 15.53 -5.58 6.23
N THR A 62 16.20 -5.30 5.12
CA THR A 62 17.20 -4.24 5.01
C THR A 62 16.77 -3.16 4.03
N LYS A 63 17.05 -3.36 2.74
CA LYS A 63 16.65 -2.52 1.61
C LYS A 63 16.86 -3.27 0.30
N PHE A 64 16.28 -2.78 -0.78
CA PHE A 64 16.59 -3.27 -2.12
C PHE A 64 18.08 -3.10 -2.43
N PRO A 65 18.73 -4.10 -3.04
CA PRO A 65 20.09 -3.96 -3.53
C PRO A 65 20.10 -2.94 -4.68
N LEU A 66 20.81 -1.84 -4.47
CA LEU A 66 20.97 -0.76 -5.43
C LEU A 66 22.40 -0.73 -5.95
N PRO A 67 22.67 -0.06 -7.10
CA PRO A 67 24.02 0.22 -7.55
C PRO A 67 24.85 0.89 -6.44
N PRO A 68 26.18 0.67 -6.38
CA PRO A 68 27.04 1.16 -5.30
C PRO A 68 26.98 2.68 -5.06
N ASP A 69 26.69 3.43 -6.11
CA ASP A 69 26.64 4.90 -6.07
C ASP A 69 25.28 5.46 -5.63
N LEU A 70 24.31 4.58 -5.38
CA LEU A 70 22.94 4.96 -5.04
C LEU A 70 22.53 4.41 -3.68
N ASP A 71 22.60 5.23 -2.65
CA ASP A 71 22.17 4.86 -1.29
C ASP A 71 20.79 5.45 -0.97
N LEU A 72 19.73 4.76 -1.39
CA LEU A 72 18.35 5.15 -1.12
C LEU A 72 17.70 4.23 -0.08
N PRO A 73 16.82 4.75 0.79
CA PRO A 73 16.13 3.97 1.82
C PRO A 73 14.94 3.17 1.25
N LEU A 74 15.14 2.45 0.16
CA LEU A 74 14.11 1.67 -0.52
C LEU A 74 13.93 0.32 0.18
N THR A 75 12.98 0.25 1.11
CA THR A 75 12.62 -0.98 1.84
C THR A 75 11.23 -1.45 1.47
N LEU A 76 11.08 -2.76 1.25
CA LEU A 76 9.77 -3.34 0.97
C LEU A 76 8.91 -3.34 2.23
N ARG A 77 7.66 -2.85 2.12
CA ARG A 77 6.69 -2.81 3.21
C ARG A 77 5.32 -3.24 2.72
N ASN A 78 4.54 -3.82 3.63
CA ASN A 78 3.12 -4.06 3.40
C ASN A 78 2.32 -3.06 4.23
N TYR A 79 1.47 -2.26 3.59
CA TYR A 79 0.62 -1.28 4.25
C TYR A 79 -0.78 -1.85 4.46
N ARG A 80 -1.24 -1.78 5.70
CA ARG A 80 -2.57 -2.22 6.09
C ARG A 80 -3.26 -1.16 6.91
N VAL A 81 -4.52 -0.91 6.61
CA VAL A 81 -5.32 0.06 7.35
C VAL A 81 -6.33 -0.68 8.22
N TYR A 82 -6.34 -0.30 9.50
CA TYR A 82 -7.29 -0.80 10.47
C TYR A 82 -8.09 0.36 11.05
N ILE A 83 -9.37 0.12 11.32
CA ILE A 83 -10.24 1.08 11.98
C ILE A 83 -10.72 0.42 13.27
N SER A 84 -10.54 1.09 14.40
CA SER A 84 -10.98 0.60 15.69
C SER A 84 -11.85 1.63 16.40
N CYS A 85 -12.91 1.16 17.03
CA CYS A 85 -13.74 1.95 17.93
C CYS A 85 -14.19 1.08 19.10
N CYS A 86 -14.36 1.69 20.24
CA CYS A 86 -14.79 1.02 21.46
C CYS A 86 -15.65 1.96 22.29
N VAL A 87 -16.70 1.42 22.85
CA VAL A 87 -17.52 2.10 23.87
C VAL A 87 -17.42 1.29 25.15
N PRO A 88 -17.04 1.92 26.28
CA PRO A 88 -16.95 1.25 27.57
C PRO A 88 -18.31 0.60 27.92
N ARG A 89 -18.30 -0.70 28.15
CA ARG A 89 -19.51 -1.47 28.43
C ARG A 89 -20.05 -1.11 29.80
N LYS A 90 -21.32 -0.68 29.88
CA LYS A 90 -22.06 -0.65 31.13
C LYS A 90 -22.45 -2.10 31.50
N LYS A 91 -22.34 -2.48 32.76
CA LYS A 91 -22.71 -3.84 33.22
C LYS A 91 -24.09 -4.20 32.71
N ASN A 92 -24.21 -5.38 32.08
CA ASN A 92 -25.46 -6.01 31.60
C ASN A 92 -26.22 -5.31 30.44
N SER A 93 -25.54 -4.57 29.59
CA SER A 93 -26.21 -3.90 28.45
C SER A 93 -26.02 -4.70 27.14
N THR A 94 -26.94 -5.62 26.85
CA THR A 94 -27.06 -6.24 25.51
C THR A 94 -27.40 -5.20 24.44
N THR A 95 -28.15 -4.15 24.79
CA THR A 95 -28.54 -3.05 23.93
C THR A 95 -27.32 -2.31 23.36
N GLN A 96 -26.25 -2.11 24.14
CA GLN A 96 -25.02 -1.46 23.66
C GLN A 96 -24.27 -2.30 22.62
N ILE A 97 -24.31 -3.62 22.73
CA ILE A 97 -23.67 -4.52 21.75
C ILE A 97 -24.38 -4.38 20.41
N VAL A 98 -25.72 -4.46 20.40
CA VAL A 98 -26.53 -4.31 19.18
C VAL A 98 -26.35 -2.92 18.55
N GLU A 99 -26.28 -1.88 19.38
CA GLU A 99 -26.02 -0.52 18.90
C GLU A 99 -24.65 -0.38 18.25
N MET A 100 -23.61 -0.96 18.86
CA MET A 100 -22.25 -0.96 18.29
C MET A 100 -22.18 -1.77 17.00
N GLU A 101 -22.82 -2.93 16.93
CA GLU A 101 -22.90 -3.74 15.70
C GLU A 101 -23.58 -2.96 14.56
N ASN A 102 -24.64 -2.22 14.87
CA ASN A 102 -25.31 -1.36 13.90
C ASN A 102 -24.41 -0.20 13.43
N GLN A 103 -23.67 0.43 14.34
CA GLN A 103 -22.69 1.47 13.99
C GLN A 103 -21.59 0.92 13.06
N ILE A 104 -21.07 -0.27 13.34
CA ILE A 104 -20.09 -0.93 12.48
C ILE A 104 -20.67 -1.21 11.09
N LYS A 105 -21.90 -1.70 11.00
CA LYS A 105 -22.58 -1.94 9.71
C LYS A 105 -22.74 -0.65 8.91
N ILE A 106 -23.17 0.44 9.57
CA ILE A 106 -23.31 1.77 8.95
C ILE A 106 -21.95 2.28 8.45
N LEU A 107 -20.91 2.15 9.26
CA LEU A 107 -19.55 2.57 8.90
C LEU A 107 -19.03 1.79 7.68
N ARG A 108 -19.20 0.47 7.66
CA ARG A 108 -18.83 -0.38 6.52
C ARG A 108 -19.57 -0.02 5.24
N ALA A 109 -20.87 0.16 5.33
CA ALA A 109 -21.69 0.56 4.17
C ALA A 109 -21.24 1.93 3.62
N SER A 110 -20.91 2.87 4.50
CA SER A 110 -20.47 4.21 4.11
C SER A 110 -19.07 4.20 3.49
N LEU A 111 -18.16 3.38 4.00
CA LEU A 111 -16.82 3.17 3.39
C LEU A 111 -16.94 2.46 2.04
N GLY A 112 -17.82 1.46 1.92
CA GLY A 112 -18.14 0.81 0.65
C GLY A 112 -18.66 1.79 -0.40
N GLY A 113 -19.53 2.73 0.00
CA GLY A 113 -20.00 3.82 -0.86
C GLY A 113 -18.91 4.82 -1.26
N ALA A 114 -17.80 4.86 -0.54
CA ALA A 114 -16.59 5.61 -0.89
C ALA A 114 -15.56 4.79 -1.69
N TYR A 115 -15.93 3.62 -2.18
CA TYR A 115 -15.05 2.66 -2.85
C TYR A 115 -13.90 2.13 -1.98
N ILE A 116 -14.08 2.12 -0.66
CA ILE A 116 -13.13 1.55 0.30
C ILE A 116 -13.73 0.26 0.88
N PRO A 117 -13.49 -0.90 0.26
CA PRO A 117 -13.99 -2.17 0.76
C PRO A 117 -13.34 -2.50 2.11
N THR A 118 -14.17 -2.92 3.07
CA THR A 118 -13.71 -3.26 4.42
C THR A 118 -14.25 -4.62 4.86
N ARG A 119 -13.47 -5.31 5.68
CA ARG A 119 -13.90 -6.55 6.37
C ARG A 119 -13.82 -6.35 7.88
N ILE A 120 -14.64 -7.07 8.62
CA ILE A 120 -14.50 -7.15 10.08
C ILE A 120 -13.35 -8.10 10.37
N LEU A 121 -12.44 -7.66 11.24
CA LEU A 121 -11.36 -8.50 11.73
C LEU A 121 -11.94 -9.43 12.82
N ASP A 122 -11.66 -10.71 12.71
CA ASP A 122 -12.03 -11.69 13.74
C ASP A 122 -11.08 -11.61 14.95
N ALA A 123 -11.41 -12.34 15.99
CA ALA A 123 -10.61 -12.32 17.22
C ALA A 123 -9.18 -12.86 17.01
N SER A 124 -9.00 -13.85 16.12
CA SER A 124 -7.68 -14.37 15.77
C SER A 124 -6.83 -13.31 15.09
N GLY A 125 -7.37 -12.67 14.06
CA GLY A 125 -6.68 -11.60 13.35
C GLY A 125 -6.40 -10.37 14.24
N LEU A 126 -7.26 -10.09 15.23
CA LEU A 126 -7.00 -9.05 16.22
C LEU A 126 -5.80 -9.41 17.11
N VAL A 127 -5.74 -10.64 17.62
CA VAL A 127 -4.60 -11.10 18.42
C VAL A 127 -3.32 -11.07 17.59
N GLU A 128 -3.35 -11.53 16.34
CA GLU A 128 -2.19 -11.45 15.43
C GLU A 128 -1.70 -10.01 15.24
N LEU A 129 -2.62 -9.06 15.00
CA LEU A 129 -2.27 -7.63 14.90
C LEU A 129 -1.66 -7.11 16.20
N MET A 130 -2.27 -7.41 17.34
CA MET A 130 -1.78 -6.94 18.64
C MET A 130 -0.41 -7.53 18.95
N ARG A 131 -0.17 -8.82 18.65
CA ARG A 131 1.13 -9.47 18.82
C ARG A 131 2.21 -8.84 17.94
N GLU A 132 1.89 -8.50 16.68
CA GLU A 132 2.81 -7.79 15.79
C GLU A 132 3.23 -6.43 16.37
N LEU A 133 2.30 -5.70 17.01
CA LEU A 133 2.56 -4.36 17.54
C LEU A 133 3.25 -4.37 18.91
N ILE A 134 2.93 -5.35 19.76
CA ILE A 134 3.39 -5.41 21.16
C ILE A 134 4.69 -6.22 21.27
N ASN A 135 4.86 -7.27 20.46
CA ASN A 135 6.01 -8.17 20.50
C ASN A 135 6.84 -8.09 19.21
N PRO A 136 7.42 -6.93 18.89
CA PRO A 136 8.15 -6.74 17.64
C PRO A 136 9.47 -7.51 17.65
N ASP A 137 9.63 -8.44 16.73
CA ASP A 137 10.91 -9.13 16.49
C ASP A 137 11.61 -8.54 15.26
N PRO A 138 12.84 -8.04 15.38
CA PRO A 138 13.56 -7.42 14.25
C PRO A 138 13.90 -8.39 13.12
N HIS A 139 13.87 -9.70 13.35
CA HIS A 139 14.22 -10.73 12.35
C HIS A 139 13.01 -11.48 11.78
N GLU A 140 11.81 -11.26 12.31
CA GLU A 140 10.62 -11.93 11.83
C GLU A 140 10.09 -11.28 10.55
N MET A 141 9.85 -12.11 9.52
CA MET A 141 9.31 -11.71 8.21
C MET A 141 7.95 -12.34 7.90
N TYR A 142 7.52 -13.28 8.74
CA TYR A 142 6.29 -14.05 8.56
C TYR A 142 5.33 -13.81 9.69
N ARG A 143 4.04 -13.69 9.36
CA ARG A 143 2.97 -13.75 10.37
C ARG A 143 2.69 -15.20 10.68
N VAL A 144 2.74 -15.51 11.96
CA VAL A 144 2.35 -16.83 12.44
C VAL A 144 0.86 -16.80 12.77
N PRO A 145 0.01 -17.60 12.08
CA PRO A 145 -1.40 -17.70 12.40
C PRO A 145 -1.60 -18.06 13.86
N TYR A 146 -2.41 -17.29 14.57
CA TYR A 146 -2.66 -17.53 15.99
C TYR A 146 -3.93 -18.37 16.20
N LYS A 147 -3.79 -19.46 16.91
CA LYS A 147 -4.92 -20.29 17.33
C LYS A 147 -5.39 -19.81 18.70
N LEU A 148 -6.60 -19.25 18.73
CA LEU A 148 -7.21 -18.76 19.96
C LEU A 148 -7.41 -19.88 20.98
N ASP A 149 -7.09 -19.58 22.23
CA ASP A 149 -7.50 -20.38 23.39
C ASP A 149 -8.85 -19.83 23.90
N PRO A 150 -9.95 -20.61 23.84
CA PRO A 150 -11.27 -20.15 24.28
C PRO A 150 -11.38 -19.99 25.81
N TYR A 151 -10.41 -20.49 26.57
CA TYR A 151 -10.41 -20.44 28.03
C TYR A 151 -9.56 -19.32 28.61
N GLN A 152 -8.85 -18.58 27.76
CA GLN A 152 -8.00 -17.46 28.18
C GLN A 152 -8.53 -16.14 27.63
N ASP A 153 -8.46 -15.07 28.42
CA ASP A 153 -8.85 -13.74 27.97
C ASP A 153 -7.94 -13.24 26.84
N LEU A 154 -8.52 -12.50 25.86
CA LEU A 154 -7.82 -12.05 24.68
C LEU A 154 -6.60 -11.17 24.96
N ASN A 155 -6.65 -10.36 26.02
CA ASN A 155 -5.54 -9.48 26.41
C ASN A 155 -4.28 -10.27 26.80
N TYR A 156 -4.42 -11.41 27.49
CA TYR A 156 -3.29 -12.28 27.81
C TYR A 156 -2.73 -12.97 26.56
N GLN A 157 -3.59 -13.29 25.61
CA GLN A 157 -3.15 -13.92 24.35
C GLN A 157 -2.39 -12.97 23.43
N CYS A 158 -2.54 -11.65 23.60
CA CYS A 158 -1.81 -10.64 22.82
C CYS A 158 -0.35 -10.49 23.25
N VAL A 159 -0.02 -10.82 24.49
CA VAL A 159 1.32 -10.68 25.06
C VAL A 159 2.09 -12.00 24.94
N ASP A 160 3.36 -11.91 24.63
CA ASP A 160 4.28 -13.04 24.67
C ASP A 160 5.21 -12.85 25.89
N ASP A 161 5.13 -13.77 26.86
CA ASP A 161 5.89 -13.71 28.12
C ASP A 161 7.41 -13.73 27.94
N SER A 162 7.89 -14.05 26.73
CA SER A 162 9.31 -14.00 26.41
C SER A 162 9.83 -12.60 26.11
N PHE A 163 8.92 -11.61 25.95
CA PHE A 163 9.29 -10.22 25.67
C PHE A 163 9.26 -9.35 26.92
N ASP A 164 10.32 -8.60 27.12
CA ASP A 164 10.43 -7.57 28.14
C ASP A 164 10.30 -6.17 27.54
N MET A 165 9.68 -5.25 28.29
CA MET A 165 9.56 -3.85 27.89
C MET A 165 10.24 -2.94 28.92
N GLN A 166 11.21 -2.16 28.46
CA GLN A 166 11.87 -1.11 29.25
C GLN A 166 11.44 0.27 28.75
N VAL A 167 10.99 1.11 29.68
CA VAL A 167 10.59 2.49 29.39
C VAL A 167 11.77 3.40 29.69
N THR A 168 12.24 4.13 28.67
CA THR A 168 13.26 5.17 28.81
C THR A 168 12.71 6.55 28.50
N ALA A 169 13.47 7.61 28.78
CA ALA A 169 13.06 8.96 28.45
C ALA A 169 12.94 9.23 26.94
N GLY A 170 13.77 8.55 26.14
CA GLY A 170 13.88 8.78 24.70
C GLY A 170 13.16 7.75 23.81
N HIS A 171 12.83 6.58 24.33
CA HIS A 171 12.21 5.49 23.57
C HIS A 171 11.74 4.36 24.50
N LEU A 172 10.97 3.42 23.96
CA LEU A 172 10.74 2.12 24.60
C LEU A 172 11.74 1.11 24.03
N LYS A 173 12.21 0.17 24.83
CA LYS A 173 12.94 -1.00 24.37
C LYS A 173 12.06 -2.22 24.60
N ILE A 174 11.79 -2.96 23.54
CA ILE A 174 11.02 -4.21 23.60
C ILE A 174 11.94 -5.32 23.07
N GLY A 175 12.20 -6.33 23.86
CA GLY A 175 13.14 -7.36 23.47
C GLY A 175 12.89 -8.70 24.10
N ARG A 176 13.49 -9.72 23.49
CA ARG A 176 13.52 -11.09 24.02
C ARG A 176 14.89 -11.72 23.82
N LEU A 177 15.16 -12.78 24.57
CA LEU A 177 16.31 -13.62 24.32
C LEU A 177 16.05 -14.49 23.08
N GLY A 178 16.87 -14.34 22.04
CA GLY A 178 16.77 -15.12 20.81
C GLY A 178 17.16 -16.60 21.05
N ARG A 179 16.82 -17.46 20.10
CA ARG A 179 17.16 -18.90 20.15
C ARG A 179 18.67 -19.17 20.16
N ASP A 180 19.45 -18.23 19.66
CA ASP A 180 20.92 -18.24 19.65
C ASP A 180 21.55 -17.65 20.93
N GLY A 181 20.73 -17.31 21.92
CA GLY A 181 21.16 -16.70 23.18
C GLY A 181 21.50 -15.20 23.07
N LYS A 182 21.26 -14.57 21.93
CA LYS A 182 21.44 -13.14 21.76
C LYS A 182 20.14 -12.39 22.04
N GLU A 183 20.24 -11.19 22.62
CA GLU A 183 19.09 -10.32 22.77
C GLU A 183 18.66 -9.76 21.42
N CYS A 184 17.39 -9.97 21.10
CA CYS A 184 16.71 -9.35 19.96
C CYS A 184 15.90 -8.18 20.50
N VAL A 185 16.39 -6.94 20.37
CA VAL A 185 15.77 -5.74 20.92
C VAL A 185 15.32 -4.82 19.79
N THR A 186 14.08 -4.35 19.91
CA THR A 186 13.52 -3.29 19.05
C THR A 186 13.34 -2.01 19.85
N ARG A 187 13.83 -0.90 19.33
CA ARG A 187 13.49 0.44 19.85
C ARG A 187 12.21 0.93 19.24
N VAL A 188 11.31 1.43 20.09
CA VAL A 188 10.04 2.00 19.69
C VAL A 188 10.02 3.46 20.09
N THR A 189 9.90 4.34 19.08
CA THR A 189 9.88 5.80 19.28
C THR A 189 8.58 6.35 18.72
N SER A 190 7.90 7.17 19.51
CA SER A 190 6.64 7.81 19.11
C SER A 190 6.79 9.30 18.89
N TYR A 191 6.03 9.82 17.95
CA TYR A 191 5.99 11.24 17.57
C TYR A 191 4.53 11.69 17.55
N HIS A 192 4.25 12.90 17.96
CA HIS A 192 2.91 13.47 17.85
C HIS A 192 2.94 14.84 17.18
N LEU A 193 1.79 15.27 16.71
CA LEU A 193 1.63 16.50 15.98
C LEU A 193 1.63 17.71 16.92
N GLU A 194 2.60 18.60 16.75
CA GLU A 194 2.69 19.88 17.47
C GLU A 194 1.93 20.99 16.75
N SER A 195 2.09 21.06 15.41
CA SER A 195 1.42 22.07 14.59
C SER A 195 0.90 21.46 13.30
N ASP A 196 -0.32 21.85 12.93
CA ASP A 196 -0.96 21.44 11.68
C ASP A 196 -0.36 22.18 10.49
N PRO A 197 -0.37 21.57 9.30
CA PRO A 197 -0.04 22.28 8.08
C PRO A 197 -1.14 23.30 7.73
N GLU A 198 -0.78 24.38 7.06
CA GLU A 198 -1.76 25.35 6.53
C GLU A 198 -2.74 24.69 5.55
N MET A 199 -2.24 23.74 4.76
CA MET A 199 -3.03 22.95 3.81
C MET A 199 -2.57 21.50 3.83
N ALA A 200 -3.53 20.59 3.89
CA ALA A 200 -3.30 19.15 3.74
C ALA A 200 -4.29 18.55 2.74
N PHE A 201 -3.81 17.61 1.94
CA PHE A 201 -4.63 16.92 0.95
C PHE A 201 -4.48 15.41 1.10
N LEU A 202 -5.59 14.70 1.08
CA LEU A 202 -5.58 13.25 1.26
C LEU A 202 -4.75 12.53 0.18
N TRP A 203 -4.77 13.00 -1.07
CA TRP A 203 -4.03 12.38 -2.18
C TRP A 203 -2.51 12.52 -2.07
N THR A 204 -2.02 13.50 -1.29
CA THR A 204 -0.58 13.66 -0.99
C THR A 204 -0.19 13.04 0.33
N ALA A 205 -1.12 12.46 1.09
CA ALA A 205 -0.85 11.93 2.42
C ALA A 205 0.23 10.84 2.40
N ALA A 206 0.25 9.99 1.36
CA ALA A 206 1.25 8.95 1.21
C ALA A 206 2.67 9.50 0.96
N ASP A 207 2.81 10.69 0.41
CA ASP A 207 4.11 11.31 0.15
C ASP A 207 4.83 11.75 1.45
N ASN A 208 4.09 11.82 2.57
CA ASN A 208 4.66 12.10 3.89
C ASN A 208 5.36 10.89 4.52
N TYR A 209 5.19 9.68 3.99
CA TYR A 209 5.86 8.47 4.53
C TYR A 209 6.50 7.60 3.47
N ALA A 210 6.10 7.75 2.20
CA ALA A 210 6.68 7.04 1.05
C ALA A 210 6.65 7.97 -0.17
N ASN A 211 7.65 8.85 -0.27
CA ASN A 211 7.67 9.89 -1.30
C ASN A 211 8.09 9.32 -2.64
N LEU A 212 7.23 9.47 -3.64
CA LEU A 212 7.43 8.97 -5.00
C LEU A 212 8.63 9.62 -5.71
N LEU A 213 8.80 10.93 -5.55
CA LEU A 213 9.81 11.72 -6.28
C LEU A 213 11.12 11.84 -5.52
N ASN A 214 11.08 11.72 -4.19
CA ASN A 214 12.24 11.82 -3.32
C ASN A 214 12.26 10.67 -2.31
N PRO A 215 12.78 9.50 -2.68
CA PRO A 215 12.81 8.32 -1.81
C PRO A 215 13.54 8.55 -0.48
N GLU A 216 14.49 9.48 -0.43
CA GLU A 216 15.20 9.89 0.80
C GLU A 216 14.26 10.44 1.87
N LEU A 217 13.10 10.98 1.47
CA LEU A 217 12.05 11.46 2.38
C LEU A 217 11.03 10.36 2.74
N SER A 218 11.39 9.09 2.56
CA SER A 218 10.55 7.95 2.94
C SER A 218 10.99 7.38 4.28
N ILE A 219 10.02 6.89 5.05
CA ILE A 219 10.31 6.19 6.31
C ILE A 219 10.66 4.75 6.01
N SER A 220 11.92 4.37 6.21
CA SER A 220 12.44 3.05 5.83
C SER A 220 12.17 1.95 6.86
N CYS A 221 12.08 2.29 8.15
CA CYS A 221 11.75 1.34 9.21
C CYS A 221 10.25 1.00 9.23
N PRO A 222 9.82 -0.10 9.87
CA PRO A 222 8.41 -0.34 10.17
C PRO A 222 7.84 0.78 11.05
N PHE A 223 6.60 1.17 10.78
CA PHE A 223 5.93 2.24 11.53
C PHE A 223 4.42 2.06 11.56
N VAL A 224 3.78 2.75 12.50
CA VAL A 224 2.33 2.88 12.57
C VAL A 224 1.96 4.36 12.64
N ILE A 225 1.09 4.79 11.74
CA ILE A 225 0.46 6.12 11.81
C ILE A 225 -0.93 5.92 12.39
N THR A 226 -1.24 6.63 13.45
CA THR A 226 -2.56 6.56 14.09
C THR A 226 -3.18 7.95 14.13
N LEU A 227 -4.38 8.06 13.57
CA LEU A 227 -5.25 9.20 13.77
C LEU A 227 -6.46 8.76 14.58
N THR A 228 -6.51 9.16 15.84
CA THR A 228 -7.70 8.99 16.67
C THR A 228 -8.50 10.27 16.64
N LEU A 229 -9.77 10.15 16.31
CA LEU A 229 -10.67 11.29 16.21
C LEU A 229 -11.98 11.04 16.98
N MET A 230 -12.56 12.11 17.51
CA MET A 230 -13.85 12.08 18.18
C MET A 230 -14.71 13.24 17.66
N VAL A 231 -15.80 12.91 17.01
CA VAL A 231 -16.77 13.91 16.53
C VAL A 231 -17.51 14.46 17.74
N GLU A 232 -17.45 15.76 17.91
CA GLU A 232 -18.06 16.45 19.07
C GLU A 232 -19.58 16.57 18.93
N ASP A 233 -20.23 16.84 20.06
CA ASP A 233 -21.67 17.09 20.07
C ASP A 233 -22.00 18.40 19.34
N GLN A 234 -22.90 18.35 18.36
CA GLN A 234 -23.22 19.48 17.48
C GLN A 234 -23.81 20.66 18.24
N VAL A 235 -24.70 20.40 19.21
CA VAL A 235 -25.37 21.46 19.97
C VAL A 235 -24.36 22.19 20.88
N LYS A 236 -23.51 21.43 21.55
CA LYS A 236 -22.46 22.00 22.41
C LYS A 236 -21.47 22.84 21.62
N THR A 237 -20.99 22.31 20.49
CA THR A 237 -20.01 23.02 19.64
C THR A 237 -20.61 24.27 19.00
N GLN A 238 -21.89 24.24 18.62
CA GLN A 238 -22.58 25.40 18.08
C GLN A 238 -22.74 26.52 19.14
N ASN A 239 -23.10 26.16 20.38
CA ASN A 239 -23.19 27.09 21.46
C ASN A 239 -21.82 27.69 21.80
N GLU A 240 -20.76 26.88 21.82
CA GLU A 240 -19.40 27.36 22.05
C GLU A 240 -18.94 28.33 20.95
N ALA A 241 -19.18 27.98 19.67
CA ALA A 241 -18.85 28.85 18.55
C ALA A 241 -19.59 30.20 18.62
N ASN A 242 -20.86 30.20 19.03
CA ASN A 242 -21.63 31.40 19.23
C ASN A 242 -20.99 32.29 20.35
N LEU A 243 -20.63 31.70 21.48
CA LEU A 243 -20.00 32.43 22.60
C LEU A 243 -18.63 32.97 22.20
N LYS A 244 -17.81 32.18 21.53
CA LYS A 244 -16.50 32.61 21.03
C LYS A 244 -16.61 33.75 20.03
N PHE A 245 -17.53 33.63 19.05
CA PHE A 245 -17.76 34.71 18.10
C PHE A 245 -18.17 36.01 18.79
N MET A 246 -19.11 35.94 19.74
CA MET A 246 -19.55 37.14 20.50
C MET A 246 -18.43 37.78 21.31
N ASP A 247 -17.54 37.00 21.92
CA ASP A 247 -16.40 37.49 22.66
C ASP A 247 -15.38 38.20 21.76
N VAL A 248 -15.01 37.54 20.63
CA VAL A 248 -14.06 38.10 19.68
C VAL A 248 -14.64 39.30 18.95
N GLU A 249 -15.95 39.32 18.65
CA GLU A 249 -16.66 40.47 18.07
C GLU A 249 -16.62 41.67 19.02
N LYS A 250 -16.84 41.46 20.31
CA LYS A 250 -16.70 42.54 21.30
C LYS A 250 -15.26 43.11 21.31
N LYS A 251 -14.26 42.22 21.32
CA LYS A 251 -12.84 42.62 21.31
C LYS A 251 -12.47 43.37 20.03
N SER A 252 -13.00 42.99 18.88
CA SER A 252 -12.74 43.61 17.58
C SER A 252 -13.25 45.06 17.50
N LYS A 253 -14.31 45.38 18.23
CA LYS A 253 -14.93 46.73 18.29
C LYS A 253 -14.25 47.67 19.28
N THR A 254 -13.27 47.19 20.05
CA THR A 254 -12.55 47.99 21.06
C THR A 254 -11.15 48.40 20.59
N SER A 255 -10.47 49.26 21.34
CA SER A 255 -9.07 49.58 21.10
C SER A 255 -8.13 48.35 21.16
N TYR A 256 -8.58 47.24 21.69
CA TYR A 256 -7.85 45.95 21.70
C TYR A 256 -7.44 45.51 20.29
N ALA A 257 -8.30 45.70 19.28
CA ALA A 257 -7.99 45.37 17.91
C ALA A 257 -6.82 46.18 17.30
N LYS A 258 -6.52 47.35 17.82
CA LYS A 258 -5.36 48.18 17.39
C LYS A 258 -4.03 47.55 17.85
N TYR A 259 -4.03 46.92 19.02
CA TYR A 259 -2.84 46.27 19.58
C TYR A 259 -2.69 44.83 19.15
N PHE A 260 -3.81 44.17 18.82
CA PHE A 260 -3.87 42.76 18.41
C PHE A 260 -4.64 42.58 17.08
N PRO A 261 -4.02 42.85 15.92
CA PRO A 261 -4.68 42.86 14.62
C PRO A 261 -5.31 41.48 14.25
N ASN A 262 -4.78 40.40 14.82
CA ASN A 262 -5.27 39.03 14.57
C ASN A 262 -6.72 38.80 15.04
N VAL A 263 -7.24 39.63 15.93
CA VAL A 263 -8.64 39.54 16.42
C VAL A 263 -9.66 39.70 15.29
N ILE A 264 -9.35 40.50 14.27
CA ILE A 264 -10.26 40.67 13.12
C ILE A 264 -10.32 39.37 12.30
N LYS A 265 -9.16 38.75 12.08
CA LYS A 265 -9.07 37.45 11.37
C LYS A 265 -9.77 36.38 12.19
N GLU A 266 -9.52 36.31 13.49
CA GLU A 266 -10.16 35.36 14.40
C GLU A 266 -11.70 35.51 14.40
N MET A 267 -12.19 36.75 14.38
CA MET A 267 -13.64 37.01 14.29
C MET A 267 -14.24 36.47 12.99
N GLN A 268 -13.55 36.67 11.86
CA GLN A 268 -14.00 36.14 10.58
C GLN A 268 -14.04 34.60 10.59
N GLU A 269 -12.97 33.98 11.05
CA GLU A 269 -12.85 32.51 11.17
C GLU A 269 -13.97 31.92 12.05
N TRP A 270 -14.22 32.48 13.23
CA TRP A 270 -15.31 32.02 14.09
C TRP A 270 -16.70 32.31 13.50
N GLY A 271 -16.86 33.39 12.74
CA GLY A 271 -18.07 33.71 12.01
C GLY A 271 -18.39 32.64 10.95
N ASP A 272 -17.38 32.25 10.18
CA ASP A 272 -17.49 31.21 9.15
C ASP A 272 -17.75 29.82 9.75
N ILE A 273 -17.03 29.45 10.81
CA ILE A 273 -17.24 28.20 11.54
C ILE A 273 -18.67 28.13 12.09
N ARG A 274 -19.13 29.19 12.74
CA ARG A 274 -20.49 29.29 13.27
C ARG A 274 -21.54 29.09 12.19
N GLN A 275 -21.36 29.73 11.02
CA GLN A 275 -22.29 29.61 9.91
C GLN A 275 -22.32 28.15 9.38
N ARG A 276 -21.15 27.54 9.14
CA ARG A 276 -21.06 26.16 8.67
C ARG A 276 -21.63 25.14 9.68
N LEU A 277 -21.43 25.36 10.98
CA LEU A 277 -22.01 24.53 12.03
C LEU A 277 -23.55 24.66 12.07
N SER A 278 -24.11 25.87 11.93
CA SER A 278 -25.56 26.11 11.95
C SER A 278 -26.27 25.50 10.75
N THR A 279 -25.61 25.41 9.60
CA THR A 279 -26.14 24.79 8.38
C THR A 279 -25.79 23.31 8.26
N ASN A 280 -25.22 22.68 9.28
CA ASN A 280 -24.75 21.30 9.27
C ASN A 280 -23.79 20.96 8.09
N GLN A 281 -23.06 21.94 7.58
CA GLN A 281 -22.05 21.74 6.54
C GLN A 281 -20.76 21.15 7.10
N THR A 282 -20.49 21.33 8.40
CA THR A 282 -19.33 20.79 9.09
C THR A 282 -19.69 20.33 10.51
N SER A 283 -18.80 19.59 11.14
CA SER A 283 -18.79 19.34 12.59
C SER A 283 -17.37 19.55 13.11
N LEU A 284 -17.24 19.90 14.37
CA LEU A 284 -15.94 19.95 15.03
C LEU A 284 -15.52 18.54 15.47
N VAL A 285 -14.23 18.29 15.35
CA VAL A 285 -13.59 17.02 15.68
C VAL A 285 -12.40 17.29 16.57
N SER A 286 -12.36 16.64 17.72
CA SER A 286 -11.15 16.52 18.52
C SER A 286 -10.32 15.37 17.99
N TYR A 287 -9.02 15.55 17.74
CA TYR A 287 -8.19 14.49 17.19
C TYR A 287 -6.77 14.47 17.77
N PHE A 288 -6.17 13.28 17.75
CA PHE A 288 -4.79 13.03 18.14
C PHE A 288 -4.10 12.29 17.00
N PHE A 289 -3.03 12.87 16.47
CA PHE A 289 -2.22 12.29 15.41
C PHE A 289 -0.88 11.83 15.99
N ASN A 290 -0.54 10.57 15.76
CA ASN A 290 0.64 9.93 16.32
C ASN A 290 1.30 9.02 15.29
N ILE A 291 2.64 9.02 15.28
CA ILE A 291 3.46 8.08 14.50
C ILE A 291 4.34 7.32 15.48
N THR A 292 4.41 6.02 15.32
CA THR A 292 5.30 5.16 16.11
C THR A 292 6.19 4.36 15.18
N THR A 293 7.50 4.43 15.37
CA THR A 293 8.51 3.73 14.57
C THR A 293 9.15 2.59 15.36
N TYR A 294 9.54 1.54 14.65
CA TYR A 294 10.22 0.37 15.18
C TYR A 294 11.59 0.25 14.51
N THR A 295 12.66 0.36 15.28
CA THR A 295 14.03 0.32 14.77
C THR A 295 14.86 -0.72 15.49
N ALA A 296 15.98 -1.13 14.90
CA ALA A 296 16.97 -1.92 15.61
C ALA A 296 17.50 -1.17 16.85
N ASP A 297 18.01 -1.91 17.85
CA ASP A 297 18.58 -1.30 19.06
C ASP A 297 19.96 -0.68 18.78
N SER A 298 19.97 0.34 17.91
CA SER A 298 21.15 1.18 17.69
C SER A 298 20.76 2.66 17.71
N THR A 299 21.66 3.49 18.18
CA THR A 299 21.44 4.95 18.21
C THR A 299 21.41 5.50 16.79
N GLU A 300 22.21 4.97 15.89
CA GLU A 300 22.28 5.37 14.49
C GLU A 300 20.95 5.09 13.76
N ALA A 301 20.40 3.87 13.86
CA ALA A 301 19.12 3.51 13.26
C ALA A 301 17.97 4.36 13.82
N SER A 302 17.97 4.62 15.13
CA SER A 302 16.95 5.45 15.77
C SER A 302 17.00 6.91 15.31
N LEU A 303 18.20 7.51 15.21
CA LEU A 303 18.39 8.87 14.72
C LEU A 303 18.04 8.98 13.23
N ALA A 304 18.43 8.02 12.41
CA ALA A 304 18.06 8.00 11.00
C ALA A 304 16.53 7.96 10.81
N ALA A 305 15.84 7.10 11.56
CA ALA A 305 14.37 7.04 11.54
C ALA A 305 13.71 8.34 12.02
N GLU A 306 14.23 8.96 13.08
CA GLU A 306 13.75 10.26 13.57
C GLU A 306 13.90 11.35 12.49
N GLN A 307 15.06 11.42 11.83
CA GLN A 307 15.31 12.37 10.74
C GLN A 307 14.35 12.12 9.55
N GLN A 308 14.17 10.87 9.17
CA GLN A 308 13.23 10.51 8.09
C GLN A 308 11.79 10.96 8.43
N VAL A 309 11.30 10.65 9.62
CA VAL A 309 9.93 11.05 10.06
C VAL A 309 9.79 12.56 10.08
N LEU A 310 10.70 13.27 10.74
CA LEU A 310 10.59 14.72 10.90
C LEU A 310 10.74 15.46 9.56
N ASN A 311 11.67 15.06 8.70
CA ASN A 311 11.90 15.73 7.43
C ASN A 311 10.78 15.45 6.41
N SER A 312 10.29 14.22 6.32
CA SER A 312 9.17 13.84 5.46
C SER A 312 7.93 14.68 5.76
N TYR A 313 7.54 14.72 7.02
CA TYR A 313 6.35 15.45 7.45
C TYR A 313 6.52 16.96 7.40
N ARG A 314 7.72 17.48 7.70
CA ARG A 314 8.03 18.91 7.58
C ARG A 314 7.87 19.41 6.14
N LYS A 315 8.21 18.60 5.15
CA LYS A 315 7.97 18.94 3.74
C LYS A 315 6.48 19.14 3.45
N GLY A 316 5.62 18.35 4.08
CA GLY A 316 4.16 18.48 4.03
C GLY A 316 3.58 19.60 4.90
N GLY A 317 4.43 20.39 5.57
CA GLY A 317 4.01 21.48 6.46
C GLY A 317 3.64 21.04 7.88
N PHE A 318 3.76 19.75 8.21
CA PHE A 318 3.48 19.24 9.56
C PHE A 318 4.68 19.48 10.48
N GLN A 319 4.41 19.87 11.69
CA GLN A 319 5.43 19.88 12.73
C GLN A 319 5.18 18.73 13.70
N LEU A 320 6.04 17.73 13.63
CA LEU A 320 6.04 16.59 14.56
C LEU A 320 7.13 16.77 15.60
N ILE A 321 6.86 16.34 16.82
CA ILE A 321 7.85 16.28 17.90
C ILE A 321 7.92 14.88 18.49
N PRO A 322 9.14 14.41 18.89
CA PRO A 322 9.28 13.17 19.63
C PRO A 322 8.56 13.24 20.98
N ALA A 323 7.87 12.19 21.34
CA ALA A 323 7.12 12.10 22.60
C ALA A 323 8.05 11.80 23.79
N ARG A 324 9.12 12.58 23.99
CA ARG A 324 10.09 12.39 25.07
C ARG A 324 9.39 12.32 26.43
N TYR A 325 9.77 11.35 27.25
CA TYR A 325 9.14 10.97 28.53
C TYR A 325 7.71 10.43 28.41
N HIS A 326 7.07 10.47 27.24
CA HIS A 326 5.68 10.05 27.00
C HIS A 326 5.55 8.96 25.94
N HIS A 327 6.64 8.29 25.57
CA HIS A 327 6.63 7.24 24.55
C HIS A 327 5.64 6.11 24.88
N LEU A 328 5.56 5.69 26.15
CA LEU A 328 4.60 4.66 26.57
C LEU A 328 3.15 5.11 26.38
N ARG A 329 2.82 6.35 26.75
CA ARG A 329 1.47 6.91 26.54
C ARG A 329 1.10 6.90 25.06
N ASN A 330 1.99 7.38 24.21
CA ASN A 330 1.75 7.46 22.77
C ASN A 330 1.71 6.05 22.12
N PHE A 331 2.53 5.14 22.60
CA PHE A 331 2.51 3.73 22.20
C PHE A 331 1.16 3.08 22.55
N LEU A 332 0.65 3.30 23.76
CA LEU A 332 -0.68 2.82 24.15
C LEU A 332 -1.80 3.48 23.33
N ALA A 333 -1.67 4.77 22.99
CA ALA A 333 -2.64 5.48 22.15
C ALA A 333 -2.69 4.95 20.71
N MET A 334 -1.62 4.34 20.22
CA MET A 334 -1.57 3.66 18.94
C MET A 334 -2.34 2.32 18.95
N MET A 335 -2.48 1.68 20.13
CA MET A 335 -3.12 0.37 20.22
C MET A 335 -4.63 0.47 19.93
N PRO A 336 -5.20 -0.49 19.18
CA PRO A 336 -6.62 -0.58 18.98
C PRO A 336 -7.41 -0.51 20.30
N PHE A 337 -8.51 0.22 20.31
CA PHE A 337 -9.47 0.40 21.41
C PHE A 337 -9.01 1.25 22.60
N LYS A 338 -7.72 1.39 22.89
CA LYS A 338 -7.22 2.06 24.09
C LYS A 338 -7.70 3.51 24.25
N CYS A 339 -7.78 4.25 23.16
CA CYS A 339 -8.35 5.60 23.19
C CYS A 339 -9.84 5.57 23.57
N GLY A 340 -10.60 4.60 23.11
CA GLY A 340 -12.01 4.41 23.46
C GLY A 340 -12.21 3.96 24.91
N GLU A 341 -11.26 3.25 25.52
CA GLU A 341 -11.29 2.83 26.92
C GLU A 341 -11.05 3.97 27.92
N GLY A 342 -10.65 5.16 27.45
CA GLY A 342 -10.48 6.34 28.31
C GLY A 342 -9.21 7.14 28.05
N LEU A 343 -8.18 6.56 27.43
CA LEU A 343 -6.89 7.21 27.18
C LEU A 343 -7.06 8.52 26.38
N PHE A 344 -8.07 8.63 25.50
CA PHE A 344 -8.31 9.86 24.75
C PHE A 344 -8.60 11.07 25.64
N LYS A 345 -9.32 10.87 26.74
CA LYS A 345 -9.58 11.95 27.73
C LYS A 345 -8.30 12.40 28.44
N GLU A 346 -7.41 11.46 28.74
CA GLU A 346 -6.11 11.79 29.32
C GLU A 346 -5.22 12.57 28.35
N LEU A 347 -5.27 12.21 27.05
CA LEU A 347 -4.59 12.99 25.99
C LEU A 347 -5.18 14.39 25.85
N GLN A 348 -6.50 14.56 25.98
CA GLN A 348 -7.14 15.87 26.00
C GLN A 348 -6.69 16.69 27.22
N ALA A 349 -6.65 16.09 28.41
CA ALA A 349 -6.18 16.75 29.63
C ALA A 349 -4.70 17.13 29.55
N ALA A 350 -3.88 16.35 28.84
CA ALA A 350 -2.48 16.64 28.58
C ALA A 350 -2.26 17.72 27.49
N GLY A 351 -3.32 18.23 26.85
CA GLY A 351 -3.24 19.29 25.85
C GLY A 351 -2.65 18.88 24.49
N VAL A 352 -2.52 17.57 24.22
CA VAL A 352 -1.95 17.06 22.95
C VAL A 352 -3.02 16.74 21.89
N VAL A 353 -4.29 16.81 22.27
CA VAL A 353 -5.43 16.66 21.34
C VAL A 353 -5.75 18.00 20.71
N LYS A 354 -5.89 17.99 19.40
CA LYS A 354 -6.23 19.18 18.60
C LYS A 354 -7.69 19.16 18.20
N ARG A 355 -8.18 20.30 17.72
CA ARG A 355 -9.55 20.48 17.23
C ARG A 355 -9.53 21.10 15.84
N ALA A 356 -10.32 20.52 14.93
CA ALA A 356 -10.49 21.05 13.59
C ALA A 356 -11.87 20.68 13.04
N GLU A 357 -12.19 21.21 11.87
CA GLU A 357 -13.41 20.85 11.15
C GLU A 357 -13.28 19.50 10.44
N THR A 358 -14.39 18.81 10.25
CA THR A 358 -14.41 17.45 9.63
C THR A 358 -13.68 17.38 8.30
N PHE A 359 -13.76 18.40 7.45
CA PHE A 359 -13.10 18.39 6.15
C PHE A 359 -11.57 18.51 6.28
N GLN A 360 -11.05 19.20 7.28
CA GLN A 360 -9.62 19.28 7.56
C GLN A 360 -9.09 17.94 8.05
N VAL A 361 -9.79 17.33 9.03
CA VAL A 361 -9.39 16.05 9.62
C VAL A 361 -9.51 14.91 8.58
N ALA A 362 -10.47 14.98 7.64
CA ALA A 362 -10.60 14.01 6.56
C ALA A 362 -9.34 13.93 5.67
N ASN A 363 -8.62 15.03 5.53
CA ASN A 363 -7.37 15.09 4.78
C ASN A 363 -6.15 14.53 5.55
N LEU A 364 -6.29 14.31 6.86
CA LEU A 364 -5.25 13.72 7.70
C LEU A 364 -5.39 12.20 7.85
N LEU A 365 -6.45 11.59 7.29
CA LEU A 365 -6.70 10.16 7.43
C LEU A 365 -5.56 9.32 6.84
N PRO A 366 -4.95 8.41 7.60
CA PRO A 366 -3.87 7.56 7.12
C PRO A 366 -4.45 6.32 6.38
N ILE A 367 -5.12 6.55 5.26
CA ILE A 367 -5.82 5.50 4.51
C ILE A 367 -5.34 5.36 3.06
N VAL A 368 -4.35 6.14 2.67
CA VAL A 368 -3.81 6.13 1.31
C VAL A 368 -2.64 5.16 1.24
N ALA A 369 -2.70 4.25 0.29
CA ALA A 369 -1.66 3.28 -0.02
C ALA A 369 -1.74 2.91 -1.50
N ASP A 370 -0.70 2.26 -2.02
CA ASP A 370 -0.74 1.76 -3.39
C ASP A 370 -1.64 0.51 -3.50
N SER A 371 -2.22 0.28 -4.67
CA SER A 371 -2.98 -0.92 -4.94
C SER A 371 -2.04 -2.13 -5.13
N PRO A 372 -2.37 -3.30 -4.59
CA PRO A 372 -1.62 -4.53 -4.88
C PRO A 372 -1.83 -5.03 -6.32
N LEU A 373 -2.63 -4.38 -7.14
CA LEU A 373 -3.01 -4.64 -8.53
C LEU A 373 -3.82 -5.94 -8.69
N ALA A 374 -3.19 -7.11 -8.51
CA ALA A 374 -3.81 -8.42 -8.58
C ALA A 374 -3.54 -9.21 -7.27
N PRO A 375 -4.32 -10.27 -6.99
CA PRO A 375 -4.09 -11.12 -5.80
C PRO A 375 -2.86 -12.01 -5.94
N ALA A 376 -2.44 -12.31 -7.17
CA ALA A 376 -1.28 -13.15 -7.51
C ALA A 376 -0.73 -12.71 -8.86
N GLY A 377 0.45 -13.19 -9.22
CA GLY A 377 1.07 -12.89 -10.50
C GLY A 377 2.57 -12.62 -10.36
N LEU A 378 3.15 -11.89 -11.30
CA LEU A 378 4.51 -11.42 -11.17
C LEU A 378 4.63 -10.45 -9.99
N LEU A 379 5.43 -10.81 -9.00
CA LEU A 379 5.73 -9.94 -7.87
C LEU A 379 6.61 -8.77 -8.31
N ALA A 380 6.18 -7.57 -7.98
CA ALA A 380 6.91 -6.34 -8.24
C ALA A 380 6.71 -5.35 -7.08
N PRO A 381 7.67 -4.47 -6.79
CA PRO A 381 7.45 -3.37 -5.88
C PRO A 381 6.70 -2.24 -6.62
N THR A 382 5.80 -1.57 -5.90
CA THR A 382 5.24 -0.30 -6.38
C THR A 382 6.26 0.83 -6.21
N TYR A 383 5.93 2.02 -6.71
CA TYR A 383 6.76 3.22 -6.50
C TYR A 383 6.90 3.62 -5.02
N ARG A 384 6.00 3.16 -4.15
CA ARG A 384 6.08 3.36 -2.69
C ARG A 384 6.60 2.13 -1.96
N ASN A 385 7.29 1.23 -2.68
CA ASN A 385 7.91 0.02 -2.13
C ASN A 385 6.92 -0.93 -1.43
N GLN A 386 5.67 -0.98 -1.91
CA GLN A 386 4.69 -1.97 -1.49
C GLN A 386 4.73 -3.19 -2.40
N LEU A 387 4.22 -4.31 -1.89
CA LEU A 387 3.98 -5.50 -2.70
C LEU A 387 2.86 -5.25 -3.71
N ALA A 388 3.15 -5.55 -4.97
CA ALA A 388 2.15 -5.61 -6.02
C ALA A 388 2.35 -6.87 -6.85
N PHE A 389 1.27 -7.41 -7.38
CA PHE A 389 1.26 -8.54 -8.29
C PHE A 389 0.73 -8.10 -9.64
N ILE A 390 1.52 -8.33 -10.68
CA ILE A 390 1.14 -8.00 -12.05
C ILE A 390 0.65 -9.28 -12.71
N ASP A 391 -0.64 -9.34 -12.97
CA ASP A 391 -1.27 -10.37 -13.78
C ASP A 391 -1.99 -9.69 -14.96
N LEU A 392 -1.46 -9.89 -16.18
CA LEU A 392 -1.98 -9.25 -17.39
C LEU A 392 -3.40 -9.73 -17.74
N PHE A 393 -3.80 -10.90 -17.25
CA PHE A 393 -5.06 -11.55 -17.54
C PHE A 393 -6.07 -11.46 -16.38
N TYR A 394 -5.76 -10.68 -15.34
CA TYR A 394 -6.64 -10.53 -14.18
C TYR A 394 -7.89 -9.69 -14.53
N GLU A 395 -9.04 -10.35 -14.55
CA GLU A 395 -10.33 -9.73 -14.91
C GLU A 395 -10.75 -8.58 -13.94
N GLY A 396 -10.30 -8.64 -12.69
CA GLY A 396 -10.61 -7.62 -11.68
C GLY A 396 -10.03 -6.24 -11.96
N MET A 397 -9.11 -6.11 -12.93
CA MET A 397 -8.60 -4.81 -13.40
C MET A 397 -9.54 -4.13 -14.41
N ASN A 398 -10.63 -4.77 -14.79
CA ASN A 398 -11.60 -4.27 -15.80
C ASN A 398 -10.95 -3.94 -17.16
N ASN A 399 -9.91 -4.67 -17.54
CA ASN A 399 -9.27 -4.52 -18.83
C ASN A 399 -10.19 -5.04 -19.94
N THR A 400 -10.33 -4.28 -21.02
CA THR A 400 -11.08 -4.69 -22.20
C THR A 400 -10.22 -5.45 -23.23
N ASN A 401 -8.90 -5.36 -23.07
CA ASN A 401 -7.91 -6.10 -23.86
C ASN A 401 -6.67 -6.37 -22.99
N PHE A 402 -5.81 -7.28 -23.46
CA PHE A 402 -4.61 -7.72 -22.74
C PHE A 402 -3.31 -7.27 -23.44
N ASN A 403 -3.37 -6.19 -24.21
CA ASN A 403 -2.19 -5.60 -24.85
C ASN A 403 -1.42 -4.73 -23.87
N MET A 404 -0.10 -4.80 -23.93
CA MET A 404 0.81 -4.01 -23.10
C MET A 404 1.87 -3.37 -23.97
N ALA A 405 2.12 -2.09 -23.79
CA ALA A 405 3.24 -1.36 -24.39
C ALA A 405 4.29 -1.06 -23.31
N VAL A 406 5.56 -1.39 -23.58
CA VAL A 406 6.69 -1.09 -22.70
C VAL A 406 7.63 -0.13 -23.42
N CYS A 407 7.72 1.08 -22.91
CA CYS A 407 8.55 2.15 -23.48
C CYS A 407 9.69 2.51 -22.52
N GLY A 408 10.83 2.88 -23.07
CA GLY A 408 12.00 3.34 -22.32
C GLY A 408 13.21 3.54 -23.24
N THR A 409 14.18 4.30 -22.78
CA THR A 409 15.44 4.50 -23.49
C THR A 409 16.27 3.20 -23.55
N SER A 410 17.30 3.16 -24.36
CA SER A 410 18.25 2.03 -24.37
C SER A 410 18.90 1.90 -22.99
N GLY A 411 19.03 0.68 -22.48
CA GLY A 411 19.57 0.43 -21.14
C GLY A 411 18.61 0.65 -19.96
N ALA A 412 17.39 1.15 -20.19
CA ALA A 412 16.41 1.42 -19.12
C ALA A 412 15.79 0.17 -18.45
N GLY A 413 16.22 -1.04 -18.84
CA GLY A 413 15.73 -2.27 -18.24
C GLY A 413 14.47 -2.88 -18.85
N LYS A 414 14.04 -2.46 -20.06
CA LYS A 414 12.85 -3.00 -20.75
C LYS A 414 12.87 -4.54 -20.81
N THR A 415 13.97 -5.11 -21.30
CA THR A 415 14.14 -6.58 -21.40
C THR A 415 14.10 -7.24 -20.01
N GLY A 416 14.71 -6.57 -19.00
CA GLY A 416 14.67 -7.03 -17.61
C GLY A 416 13.28 -7.09 -16.99
N LEU A 417 12.35 -6.23 -17.42
CA LEU A 417 10.93 -6.27 -17.02
C LEU A 417 10.13 -7.32 -17.80
N ILE A 418 10.37 -7.42 -19.12
CA ILE A 418 9.58 -8.30 -19.99
C ILE A 418 9.90 -9.79 -19.73
N GLN A 419 11.17 -10.14 -19.46
CA GLN A 419 11.56 -11.52 -19.17
C GLN A 419 10.79 -12.15 -17.99
N PRO A 420 10.67 -11.50 -16.80
CA PRO A 420 9.83 -11.99 -15.72
C PRO A 420 8.33 -12.09 -16.08
N LEU A 421 7.82 -11.18 -16.92
CA LEU A 421 6.43 -11.26 -17.40
C LEU A 421 6.21 -12.46 -18.29
N ILE A 422 7.10 -12.73 -19.25
CA ILE A 422 7.05 -13.94 -20.09
C ILE A 422 7.12 -15.18 -19.20
N ARG A 423 8.04 -15.20 -18.23
CA ARG A 423 8.14 -16.30 -17.28
C ARG A 423 6.84 -16.51 -16.51
N SER A 424 6.20 -15.43 -16.07
CA SER A 424 4.91 -15.48 -15.37
C SER A 424 3.81 -16.15 -16.22
N VAL A 425 3.75 -15.84 -17.52
CA VAL A 425 2.83 -16.50 -18.46
C VAL A 425 3.13 -17.98 -18.61
N LEU A 426 4.40 -18.35 -18.75
CA LEU A 426 4.83 -19.75 -18.86
C LEU A 426 4.57 -20.51 -17.54
N ASP A 427 4.79 -19.89 -16.40
CA ASP A 427 4.56 -20.45 -15.06
C ASP A 427 3.07 -20.77 -14.84
N SER A 428 2.17 -19.99 -15.42
CA SER A 428 0.73 -20.25 -15.38
C SER A 428 0.25 -21.31 -16.39
N GLY A 429 1.17 -21.91 -17.15
CA GLY A 429 0.87 -22.94 -18.16
C GLY A 429 0.51 -22.37 -19.54
N GLY A 430 0.79 -21.09 -19.77
CA GLY A 430 0.60 -20.43 -21.06
C GLY A 430 1.75 -20.66 -22.02
N PHE A 431 1.65 -20.08 -23.21
CA PHE A 431 2.67 -20.09 -24.26
C PHE A 431 3.16 -18.68 -24.52
N ALA A 432 4.43 -18.56 -24.91
CA ALA A 432 5.02 -17.29 -25.31
C ALA A 432 5.75 -17.43 -26.65
N TRP A 433 5.47 -16.49 -27.55
CA TRP A 433 6.17 -16.33 -28.82
C TRP A 433 6.92 -15.00 -28.77
N VAL A 434 8.22 -15.04 -28.94
CA VAL A 434 9.08 -13.86 -28.82
C VAL A 434 9.78 -13.60 -30.14
N PHE A 435 9.59 -12.40 -30.70
CA PHE A 435 10.35 -11.88 -31.83
C PHE A 435 11.36 -10.90 -31.29
N ASP A 436 12.64 -11.28 -31.30
CA ASP A 436 13.72 -10.51 -30.69
C ASP A 436 14.71 -10.04 -31.76
N MET A 437 15.19 -8.83 -31.59
CA MET A 437 16.27 -8.27 -32.39
C MET A 437 17.49 -8.07 -31.47
N GLY A 438 18.37 -9.06 -31.37
CA GLY A 438 19.63 -8.95 -30.64
C GLY A 438 19.82 -9.91 -29.47
N ASP A 439 19.24 -11.10 -29.52
CA ASP A 439 19.47 -12.23 -28.60
C ASP A 439 19.16 -11.95 -27.10
N GLY A 440 18.43 -10.90 -26.79
CA GLY A 440 18.13 -10.51 -25.42
C GLY A 440 17.30 -11.54 -24.64
N TYR A 441 16.54 -12.40 -25.35
CA TYR A 441 15.69 -13.44 -24.77
C TYR A 441 16.20 -14.86 -24.95
N LYS A 442 17.36 -15.04 -25.63
CA LYS A 442 17.95 -16.36 -25.92
C LYS A 442 18.16 -17.19 -24.65
N SER A 443 18.82 -16.61 -23.65
CA SER A 443 19.05 -17.30 -22.37
C SER A 443 17.77 -17.66 -21.65
N LEU A 444 16.72 -16.83 -21.72
CA LEU A 444 15.41 -17.16 -21.16
C LEU A 444 14.81 -18.35 -21.87
N CYS A 445 14.81 -18.34 -23.22
CA CYS A 445 14.29 -19.42 -24.04
C CYS A 445 14.96 -20.76 -23.72
N GLU A 446 16.30 -20.78 -23.71
CA GLU A 446 17.11 -21.98 -23.40
C GLU A 446 16.85 -22.50 -21.97
N ASN A 447 16.85 -21.58 -20.97
CA ASN A 447 16.61 -21.95 -19.56
C ASN A 447 15.20 -22.47 -19.30
N MET A 448 14.21 -22.03 -20.09
CA MET A 448 12.82 -22.48 -19.98
C MET A 448 12.51 -23.71 -20.85
N GLY A 449 13.51 -24.24 -21.57
CA GLY A 449 13.35 -25.41 -22.46
C GLY A 449 12.56 -25.08 -23.72
N GLY A 450 12.58 -23.83 -24.16
CA GLY A 450 11.98 -23.37 -25.40
C GLY A 450 12.82 -23.68 -26.63
N VAL A 451 12.25 -23.39 -27.81
CA VAL A 451 12.95 -23.51 -29.08
C VAL A 451 13.41 -22.15 -29.53
N TYR A 452 14.73 -21.96 -29.58
CA TYR A 452 15.35 -20.77 -30.13
C TYR A 452 15.61 -20.96 -31.63
N LEU A 453 15.09 -20.04 -32.44
CA LEU A 453 15.26 -20.05 -33.90
C LEU A 453 16.11 -18.83 -34.28
N ASP A 454 17.31 -19.07 -34.77
CA ASP A 454 18.19 -18.03 -35.26
C ASP A 454 17.79 -17.64 -36.69
N GLY A 455 17.45 -16.37 -36.88
CA GLY A 455 16.97 -15.85 -38.16
C GLY A 455 17.96 -16.02 -39.31
N ASP A 456 19.28 -15.98 -39.03
CA ASP A 456 20.32 -16.12 -40.03
C ASP A 456 20.48 -17.56 -40.52
N THR A 457 20.11 -18.52 -39.69
CA THR A 457 20.19 -19.96 -40.01
C THR A 457 18.84 -20.60 -40.33
N LEU A 458 17.75 -19.87 -40.12
CA LEU A 458 16.41 -20.38 -40.30
C LEU A 458 16.13 -20.70 -41.77
N LYS A 459 15.85 -21.99 -42.04
CA LYS A 459 15.36 -22.44 -43.32
C LYS A 459 13.86 -22.70 -43.21
N PHE A 460 13.11 -21.96 -43.98
CA PHE A 460 11.66 -22.04 -43.99
C PHE A 460 11.15 -22.80 -45.23
N ASN A 461 10.35 -23.84 -45.04
CA ASN A 461 9.65 -24.52 -46.11
C ASN A 461 8.15 -24.16 -46.06
N PRO A 462 7.64 -23.31 -46.95
CA PRO A 462 6.25 -22.89 -46.94
C PRO A 462 5.26 -24.02 -47.16
N PHE A 463 5.70 -25.18 -47.68
CA PHE A 463 4.88 -26.37 -47.91
C PHE A 463 4.96 -27.41 -46.78
N ALA A 464 5.69 -27.17 -45.71
CA ALA A 464 5.97 -28.18 -44.66
C ALA A 464 4.72 -28.74 -44.01
N ASN A 465 3.66 -27.97 -43.88
CA ASN A 465 2.41 -28.36 -43.24
C ASN A 465 1.28 -28.70 -44.23
N VAL A 466 1.58 -28.81 -45.51
CA VAL A 466 0.61 -29.17 -46.54
C VAL A 466 0.62 -30.70 -46.71
N LEU A 467 -0.44 -31.36 -46.26
CA LEU A 467 -0.54 -32.82 -46.22
C LEU A 467 -1.15 -33.42 -47.50
N ASP A 468 -2.11 -32.73 -48.08
CA ASP A 468 -2.87 -33.20 -49.26
C ASP A 468 -3.33 -32.00 -50.13
N ASP A 469 -4.00 -32.29 -51.23
CA ASP A 469 -4.47 -31.27 -52.18
C ASP A 469 -5.52 -30.37 -51.58
N ALA A 470 -6.39 -30.86 -50.70
CA ALA A 470 -7.40 -30.05 -50.07
C ALA A 470 -6.76 -29.03 -49.09
N HIS A 471 -5.72 -29.44 -48.36
CA HIS A 471 -4.90 -28.56 -47.56
C HIS A 471 -4.11 -27.56 -48.40
N PHE A 472 -3.64 -27.98 -49.58
CA PHE A 472 -2.95 -27.10 -50.50
C PHE A 472 -3.87 -25.99 -51.00
N ASP A 473 -5.09 -26.32 -51.45
CA ASP A 473 -6.06 -25.35 -51.97
C ASP A 473 -6.40 -24.27 -50.92
N MET A 474 -6.55 -24.67 -49.65
CA MET A 474 -6.78 -23.73 -48.55
C MET A 474 -5.55 -22.90 -48.18
N SER A 475 -4.36 -23.35 -48.52
CA SER A 475 -3.10 -22.73 -48.11
C SER A 475 -2.36 -21.99 -49.22
N ALA A 476 -2.76 -22.21 -50.49
CA ALA A 476 -2.05 -21.70 -51.66
C ALA A 476 -1.89 -20.17 -51.67
N GLU A 477 -2.93 -19.43 -51.31
CA GLU A 477 -2.87 -17.96 -51.22
C GLU A 477 -1.92 -17.52 -50.11
N ARG A 478 -1.96 -18.14 -48.93
CA ARG A 478 -1.06 -17.86 -47.80
C ARG A 478 0.40 -18.15 -48.17
N ILE A 479 0.66 -19.24 -48.91
CA ILE A 479 2.00 -19.57 -49.41
C ILE A 479 2.45 -18.51 -50.42
N ARG A 480 1.56 -18.09 -51.34
CA ARG A 480 1.81 -16.98 -52.29
C ARG A 480 2.20 -15.71 -51.52
N ASP A 481 1.43 -15.32 -50.50
CA ASP A 481 1.68 -14.09 -49.71
C ASP A 481 3.05 -14.14 -49.02
N GLN A 482 3.43 -15.28 -48.45
CA GLN A 482 4.75 -15.49 -47.88
C GLN A 482 5.87 -15.35 -48.94
N MET A 483 5.68 -15.93 -50.09
CA MET A 483 6.63 -15.85 -51.20
C MET A 483 6.68 -14.42 -51.79
N SER A 484 5.56 -13.69 -51.79
CA SER A 484 5.48 -12.29 -52.22
C SER A 484 6.36 -11.41 -51.34
N VAL A 485 6.30 -11.55 -50.00
CA VAL A 485 7.17 -10.82 -49.07
C VAL A 485 8.66 -11.16 -49.29
N MET A 486 8.97 -12.42 -49.61
CA MET A 486 10.37 -12.81 -49.89
C MET A 486 10.85 -12.23 -51.22
N ALA A 487 9.98 -12.16 -52.25
CA ALA A 487 10.32 -11.61 -53.55
C ALA A 487 10.40 -10.09 -53.57
N SER A 488 9.61 -9.41 -52.76
CA SER A 488 9.59 -7.93 -52.68
C SER A 488 9.49 -7.50 -51.22
N PRO A 489 10.60 -7.52 -50.44
CA PRO A 489 10.58 -7.18 -49.01
C PRO A 489 10.17 -5.73 -48.70
N ASN A 490 10.36 -4.81 -49.67
CA ASN A 490 10.14 -3.38 -49.46
C ASN A 490 8.94 -2.80 -50.22
N GLY A 491 8.15 -3.63 -50.89
CA GLY A 491 7.02 -3.17 -51.67
C GLY A 491 5.99 -4.26 -51.94
N ASN A 492 4.80 -3.85 -52.34
CA ASN A 492 3.78 -4.78 -52.82
C ASN A 492 4.06 -5.16 -54.26
N LEU A 493 3.90 -6.43 -54.58
CA LEU A 493 3.84 -6.87 -55.96
C LEU A 493 2.54 -6.36 -56.58
N ASP A 494 2.54 -6.08 -57.88
CA ASP A 494 1.31 -5.80 -58.61
C ASP A 494 0.48 -7.09 -58.81
N GLU A 495 -0.81 -6.93 -59.15
CA GLU A 495 -1.75 -8.06 -59.27
C GLU A 495 -1.29 -9.09 -60.30
N VAL A 496 -0.56 -8.65 -61.37
CA VAL A 496 -0.05 -9.57 -62.40
C VAL A 496 1.05 -10.45 -61.85
N HIS A 497 2.00 -9.88 -61.08
CA HIS A 497 3.08 -10.65 -60.47
C HIS A 497 2.58 -11.53 -59.32
N GLU A 498 1.57 -11.11 -58.56
CA GLU A 498 0.91 -11.97 -57.57
C GLU A 498 0.20 -13.16 -58.19
N GLY A 499 -0.48 -12.93 -59.34
CA GLY A 499 -1.09 -14.02 -60.12
C GLY A 499 -0.08 -15.01 -60.66
N LEU A 500 1.05 -14.55 -61.18
CA LEU A 500 2.14 -15.37 -61.64
C LEU A 500 2.80 -16.16 -60.50
N LEU A 501 2.93 -15.54 -59.35
CA LEU A 501 3.48 -16.18 -58.16
C LEU A 501 2.56 -17.31 -57.66
N LEU A 502 1.25 -17.12 -57.67
CA LEU A 502 0.27 -18.14 -57.33
C LEU A 502 0.36 -19.35 -58.31
N GLN A 503 0.45 -19.06 -59.62
CA GLN A 503 0.64 -20.12 -60.62
C GLN A 503 1.95 -20.89 -60.38
N ALA A 504 3.04 -20.22 -60.01
CA ALA A 504 4.32 -20.84 -59.69
C ALA A 504 4.22 -21.73 -58.43
N VAL A 505 3.50 -21.28 -57.40
CA VAL A 505 3.24 -22.07 -56.20
C VAL A 505 2.44 -23.31 -56.51
N GLN A 506 1.41 -23.21 -57.35
CA GLN A 506 0.60 -24.35 -57.84
C GLN A 506 1.43 -25.34 -58.66
N ALA A 507 2.25 -24.83 -59.58
CA ALA A 507 3.14 -25.64 -60.39
C ALA A 507 4.18 -26.40 -59.53
N ALA A 508 4.74 -25.70 -58.52
CA ALA A 508 5.69 -26.32 -57.58
C ALA A 508 5.06 -27.47 -56.77
N TRP A 509 3.81 -27.30 -56.33
CA TRP A 509 3.07 -28.39 -55.65
C TRP A 509 2.85 -29.60 -56.56
N LEU A 510 2.37 -29.35 -57.75
CA LEU A 510 2.12 -30.42 -58.73
C LEU A 510 3.40 -31.14 -59.16
N SER A 511 4.53 -30.42 -59.30
CA SER A 511 5.80 -31.02 -59.72
C SER A 511 6.41 -31.98 -58.71
N LYS A 512 6.10 -31.84 -57.44
CA LYS A 512 6.61 -32.69 -56.35
C LYS A 512 5.82 -34.00 -56.23
N ARG A 513 4.74 -34.16 -56.95
CA ARG A 513 3.82 -35.29 -56.92
C ARG A 513 4.18 -36.36 -57.99
N ASN A 514 5.00 -35.99 -58.94
CA ASN A 514 5.57 -36.85 -59.95
C ASN A 514 7.03 -37.19 -59.62
#